data_2ea3a68d3683a02cfef52cbe8febed78
#
_entry.id   2ea3a68d3683a02cfef52cbe8febed78
#
_cell.length_a   1.000
_cell.length_b   1.000
_cell.length_c   1.000
_cell.angle_alpha   90.00
_cell.angle_beta   90.00
_cell.angle_gamma   90.00
#
_symmetry.space_group_name_H-M   'P 1'
#
loop_
_entity.id
_entity.type
_entity.pdbx_description
1 polymer ?
#
loop_
_entity_poly.entity_id
_entity_poly.type
_entity_poly.pdbx_seq_one_letter_code
_entity_poly.pdbx_strand_id
1 'polypeptide(L)'
;MTARLILLFVALATGGFAIGTTEFATMGVLPLIEDGFAVGKAQAGYAISAYALGVVIGAPVITVLAARIARKTLLVGLMASFSLAHIASALAPTFGWLCFFRLISGLPHGAYFGLAALVAASSVPLHRQTQAVGYVMLGLTTATIAGVPVATWFANWLGWRAAYFLVAGIAAAAVVLVAIFVPYTGASSGAHPRRELGAFRRPDVWLTLAIGAIGFGGVFSVYAYLTSTLGEVTGLSETWRPLVLSVFGIGMTAGNVVIPRFADHARLPTAGITLAASGLMMGLFYFAATNVWAVTLDVFFIGFGTALATVLQTRLMDVAGDSQNLAASLNHVAFNLANAIGPFLAGLALAAGLGLRVTGVVGSCLTLGGLVFWFFAWRRSRLEPAKG
;
A
#
# COMPACT_ATOMS: atom_id res chain seq x y z
N MET A 1 0.05 -16.75 -20.33
CA MET A 1 -1.18 -15.95 -19.99
C MET A 1 -1.90 -15.61 -21.28
N THR A 2 -3.23 -15.73 -21.31
CA THR A 2 -4.04 -15.28 -22.45
C THR A 2 -4.12 -13.75 -22.47
N ALA A 3 -4.32 -13.15 -23.66
CA ALA A 3 -4.47 -11.69 -23.80
C ALA A 3 -5.60 -11.14 -22.90
N ARG A 4 -6.71 -11.88 -22.78
CA ARG A 4 -7.85 -11.50 -21.92
C ARG A 4 -7.46 -11.41 -20.45
N LEU A 5 -6.60 -12.31 -19.97
CA LEU A 5 -6.13 -12.31 -18.58
C LEU A 5 -5.15 -11.13 -18.33
N ILE A 6 -4.31 -10.81 -19.31
CA ILE A 6 -3.43 -9.63 -19.22
C ILE A 6 -4.26 -8.35 -19.11
N LEU A 7 -5.29 -8.20 -19.97
CA LEU A 7 -6.17 -7.02 -19.95
C LEU A 7 -6.94 -6.89 -18.63
N LEU A 8 -7.36 -8.00 -18.03
CA LEU A 8 -7.95 -8.01 -16.69
C LEU A 8 -6.98 -7.47 -15.65
N PHE A 9 -5.74 -7.95 -15.64
CA PHE A 9 -4.73 -7.46 -14.67
C PHE A 9 -4.37 -6.00 -14.91
N VAL A 10 -4.25 -5.57 -16.17
CA VAL A 10 -4.04 -4.15 -16.51
C VAL A 10 -5.18 -3.29 -15.99
N ALA A 11 -6.44 -3.72 -16.18
CA ALA A 11 -7.60 -2.99 -15.69
C ALA A 11 -7.58 -2.83 -14.16
N LEU A 12 -7.29 -3.91 -13.42
CA LEU A 12 -7.19 -3.87 -11.96
C LEU A 12 -5.97 -3.06 -11.48
N ALA A 13 -4.83 -3.21 -12.15
CA ALA A 13 -3.61 -2.48 -11.83
C ALA A 13 -3.75 -0.95 -12.08
N THR A 14 -4.54 -0.54 -13.08
CA THR A 14 -4.79 0.89 -13.35
C THR A 14 -5.49 1.57 -12.17
N GLY A 15 -6.42 0.91 -11.50
CA GLY A 15 -7.01 1.43 -10.26
C GLY A 15 -5.98 1.50 -9.12
N GLY A 16 -5.13 0.48 -8.99
CA GLY A 16 -4.00 0.48 -8.06
C GLY A 16 -3.01 1.61 -8.36
N PHE A 17 -2.77 1.92 -9.64
CA PHE A 17 -1.93 3.03 -10.09
C PHE A 17 -2.54 4.39 -9.71
N ALA A 18 -3.86 4.58 -9.88
CA ALA A 18 -4.54 5.80 -9.44
C ALA A 18 -4.42 6.02 -7.93
N ILE A 19 -4.65 4.94 -7.15
CA ILE A 19 -4.56 4.98 -5.68
C ILE A 19 -3.12 5.26 -5.24
N GLY A 20 -2.13 4.55 -5.78
CA GLY A 20 -0.73 4.74 -5.44
C GLY A 20 -0.23 6.13 -5.82
N THR A 21 -0.68 6.67 -6.97
CA THR A 21 -0.31 8.02 -7.38
C THR A 21 -0.77 9.05 -6.36
N THR A 22 -2.04 9.04 -5.92
CA THR A 22 -2.51 10.03 -4.94
C THR A 22 -1.90 9.85 -3.56
N GLU A 23 -1.65 8.59 -3.15
CA GLU A 23 -1.11 8.29 -1.82
C GLU A 23 0.28 8.94 -1.62
N PHE A 24 1.14 8.81 -2.61
CA PHE A 24 2.50 9.32 -2.53
C PHE A 24 2.68 10.72 -3.13
N ALA A 25 1.95 11.09 -4.20
CA ALA A 25 2.08 12.41 -4.81
C ALA A 25 1.60 13.54 -3.89
N THR A 26 0.61 13.28 -3.02
CA THR A 26 0.15 14.30 -2.06
C THR A 26 1.29 14.77 -1.15
N MET A 27 2.23 13.88 -0.78
CA MET A 27 3.43 14.25 -0.03
C MET A 27 4.36 15.18 -0.84
N GLY A 28 4.49 14.91 -2.13
CA GLY A 28 5.32 15.72 -3.05
C GLY A 28 4.75 17.10 -3.35
N VAL A 29 3.42 17.25 -3.29
CA VAL A 29 2.74 18.54 -3.58
C VAL A 29 2.36 19.30 -2.31
N LEU A 30 2.75 18.82 -1.14
CA LEU A 30 2.40 19.45 0.14
C LEU A 30 2.79 20.93 0.22
N PRO A 31 4.00 21.36 -0.18
CA PRO A 31 4.37 22.78 -0.17
C PRO A 31 3.42 23.66 -1.01
N LEU A 32 2.98 23.17 -2.17
CA LEU A 32 2.04 23.90 -3.02
C LEU A 32 0.62 24.00 -2.39
N ILE A 33 0.25 23.03 -1.54
CA ILE A 33 -0.99 23.08 -0.76
C ILE A 33 -0.85 24.09 0.39
N GLU A 34 0.30 24.11 1.07
CA GLU A 34 0.64 25.10 2.10
C GLU A 34 0.48 26.53 1.57
N ASP A 35 1.12 26.82 0.44
CA ASP A 35 1.05 28.12 -0.19
C ASP A 35 -0.37 28.45 -0.71
N GLY A 36 -1.02 27.45 -1.32
CA GLY A 36 -2.33 27.64 -1.95
C GLY A 36 -3.47 27.95 -0.98
N PHE A 37 -3.36 27.53 0.27
CA PHE A 37 -4.33 27.80 1.34
C PHE A 37 -3.79 28.69 2.45
N ALA A 38 -2.54 29.14 2.37
CA ALA A 38 -1.86 29.91 3.41
C ALA A 38 -1.92 29.22 4.79
N VAL A 39 -1.68 27.90 4.83
CA VAL A 39 -1.68 27.08 6.04
C VAL A 39 -0.24 26.67 6.41
N GLY A 40 0.01 26.39 7.69
CA GLY A 40 1.32 25.93 8.11
C GLY A 40 1.59 24.48 7.72
N LYS A 41 2.86 24.09 7.61
CA LYS A 41 3.33 22.75 7.19
C LYS A 41 2.69 21.61 7.98
N ALA A 42 2.59 21.74 9.32
CA ALA A 42 1.94 20.74 10.15
C ALA A 42 0.45 20.60 9.83
N GLN A 43 -0.23 21.71 9.56
CA GLN A 43 -1.64 21.72 9.20
C GLN A 43 -1.86 21.09 7.81
N ALA A 44 -1.02 21.40 6.83
CA ALA A 44 -1.11 20.81 5.48
C ALA A 44 -1.03 19.28 5.53
N GLY A 45 -0.26 18.72 6.45
CA GLY A 45 -0.18 17.27 6.71
C GLY A 45 -1.52 16.61 7.05
N TYR A 46 -2.51 17.37 7.54
CA TYR A 46 -3.85 16.83 7.81
C TYR A 46 -4.56 16.31 6.55
N ALA A 47 -4.21 16.81 5.36
CA ALA A 47 -4.75 16.27 4.11
C ALA A 47 -4.29 14.82 3.85
N ILE A 48 -3.09 14.46 4.30
CA ILE A 48 -2.56 13.08 4.22
C ILE A 48 -3.25 12.21 5.28
N SER A 49 -3.31 12.71 6.52
CA SER A 49 -3.94 12.00 7.65
C SER A 49 -5.43 11.74 7.42
N ALA A 50 -6.16 12.69 6.83
CA ALA A 50 -7.56 12.54 6.48
C ALA A 50 -7.77 11.40 5.47
N TYR A 51 -6.92 11.30 4.45
CA TYR A 51 -6.97 10.19 3.50
C TYR A 51 -6.71 8.84 4.18
N ALA A 52 -5.65 8.74 4.99
CA ALA A 52 -5.32 7.52 5.73
C ALA A 52 -6.46 7.09 6.67
N LEU A 53 -7.09 8.04 7.35
CA LEU A 53 -8.28 7.79 8.18
C LEU A 53 -9.44 7.26 7.33
N GLY A 54 -9.65 7.83 6.14
CA GLY A 54 -10.62 7.33 5.17
C GLY A 54 -10.36 5.87 4.80
N VAL A 55 -9.10 5.49 4.57
CA VAL A 55 -8.72 4.08 4.28
C VAL A 55 -9.06 3.15 5.44
N VAL A 56 -8.70 3.55 6.66
CA VAL A 56 -8.92 2.74 7.88
C VAL A 56 -10.41 2.51 8.14
N ILE A 57 -11.24 3.54 7.94
CA ILE A 57 -12.70 3.45 8.12
C ILE A 57 -13.35 2.73 6.93
N GLY A 58 -12.96 3.10 5.71
CA GLY A 58 -13.62 2.68 4.49
C GLY A 58 -13.44 1.19 4.19
N ALA A 59 -12.26 0.64 4.42
CA ALA A 59 -11.97 -0.75 4.13
C ALA A 59 -12.96 -1.71 4.82
N PRO A 60 -13.14 -1.70 6.14
CA PRO A 60 -14.09 -2.59 6.80
C PRO A 60 -15.55 -2.21 6.51
N VAL A 61 -15.90 -0.92 6.54
CA VAL A 61 -17.28 -0.46 6.39
C VAL A 61 -17.83 -0.80 5.01
N ILE A 62 -17.10 -0.43 3.96
CA ILE A 62 -17.55 -0.68 2.58
C ILE A 62 -17.60 -2.18 2.30
N THR A 63 -16.58 -2.93 2.71
CA THR A 63 -16.52 -4.36 2.43
C THR A 63 -17.68 -5.12 3.09
N VAL A 64 -18.03 -4.76 4.32
CA VAL A 64 -19.16 -5.38 5.01
C VAL A 64 -20.49 -4.97 4.41
N LEU A 65 -20.72 -3.67 4.19
CA LEU A 65 -22.00 -3.18 3.68
C LEU A 65 -22.26 -3.60 2.23
N ALA A 66 -21.20 -3.66 1.41
CA ALA A 66 -21.27 -4.02 0.01
C ALA A 66 -21.12 -5.52 -0.27
N ALA A 67 -21.10 -6.38 0.75
CA ALA A 67 -20.85 -7.83 0.61
C ALA A 67 -21.80 -8.53 -0.38
N ARG A 68 -23.01 -8.00 -0.55
CA ARG A 68 -24.02 -8.55 -1.48
C ARG A 68 -23.92 -8.00 -2.91
N ILE A 69 -23.05 -7.02 -3.15
CA ILE A 69 -22.89 -6.40 -4.47
C ILE A 69 -21.95 -7.28 -5.32
N ALA A 70 -22.29 -7.45 -6.59
CA ALA A 70 -21.41 -8.15 -7.54
C ALA A 70 -20.04 -7.47 -7.61
N ARG A 71 -18.95 -8.26 -7.59
CA ARG A 71 -17.56 -7.77 -7.49
C ARG A 71 -17.22 -6.72 -8.56
N LYS A 72 -17.63 -6.96 -9.82
CA LYS A 72 -17.42 -6.00 -10.91
C LYS A 72 -18.12 -4.67 -10.66
N THR A 73 -19.40 -4.71 -10.29
CA THR A 73 -20.20 -3.51 -10.00
C THR A 73 -19.58 -2.71 -8.86
N LEU A 74 -19.13 -3.41 -7.82
CA LEU A 74 -18.49 -2.77 -6.68
C LEU A 74 -17.14 -2.14 -7.07
N LEU A 75 -16.28 -2.82 -7.84
CA LEU A 75 -15.02 -2.25 -8.34
C LEU A 75 -15.24 -0.98 -9.16
N VAL A 76 -16.23 -1.00 -10.08
CA VAL A 76 -16.59 0.18 -10.87
C VAL A 76 -17.07 1.32 -9.97
N GLY A 77 -17.97 1.03 -9.01
CA GLY A 77 -18.48 2.02 -8.07
C GLY A 77 -17.39 2.62 -7.18
N LEU A 78 -16.44 1.80 -6.71
CA LEU A 78 -15.30 2.26 -5.91
C LEU A 78 -14.38 3.20 -6.70
N MET A 79 -14.05 2.88 -7.95
CA MET A 79 -13.22 3.76 -8.79
C MET A 79 -13.96 5.00 -9.25
N ALA A 80 -15.27 4.92 -9.51
CA ALA A 80 -16.10 6.08 -9.82
C ALA A 80 -16.18 7.06 -8.63
N SER A 81 -16.45 6.55 -7.42
CA SER A 81 -16.47 7.37 -6.21
C SER A 81 -15.09 7.97 -5.90
N PHE A 82 -14.01 7.21 -6.14
CA PHE A 82 -12.63 7.68 -6.00
C PHE A 82 -12.32 8.82 -6.98
N SER A 83 -12.69 8.67 -8.25
CA SER A 83 -12.54 9.72 -9.27
C SER A 83 -13.29 10.99 -8.89
N LEU A 84 -14.57 10.87 -8.52
CA LEU A 84 -15.40 12.01 -8.10
C LEU A 84 -14.84 12.72 -6.86
N ALA A 85 -14.38 11.95 -5.87
CA ALA A 85 -13.79 12.53 -4.66
C ALA A 85 -12.48 13.28 -4.96
N HIS A 86 -11.70 12.85 -5.98
CA HIS A 86 -10.51 13.58 -6.42
C HIS A 86 -10.84 14.84 -7.22
N ILE A 87 -11.90 14.84 -8.03
CA ILE A 87 -12.43 16.06 -8.66
C ILE A 87 -12.87 17.04 -7.57
N ALA A 88 -13.61 16.58 -6.56
CA ALA A 88 -14.02 17.42 -5.45
C ALA A 88 -12.82 17.96 -4.65
N SER A 89 -11.76 17.14 -4.43
CA SER A 89 -10.51 17.58 -3.81
C SER A 89 -9.83 18.69 -4.62
N ALA A 90 -9.78 18.55 -5.94
CA ALA A 90 -9.21 19.57 -6.84
C ALA A 90 -10.00 20.89 -6.81
N LEU A 91 -11.32 20.81 -6.62
CA LEU A 91 -12.22 21.96 -6.58
C LEU A 91 -12.44 22.52 -5.17
N ALA A 92 -11.73 21.97 -4.14
CA ALA A 92 -11.91 22.40 -2.76
C ALA A 92 -11.69 23.91 -2.58
N PRO A 93 -12.70 24.65 -2.04
CA PRO A 93 -12.60 26.09 -1.85
C PRO A 93 -11.78 26.48 -0.62
N THR A 94 -11.70 25.61 0.38
CA THR A 94 -10.93 25.83 1.61
C THR A 94 -10.16 24.57 2.00
N PHE A 95 -9.14 24.72 2.85
CA PHE A 95 -8.37 23.60 3.35
C PHE A 95 -9.21 22.56 4.10
N GLY A 96 -10.21 22.99 4.86
CA GLY A 96 -11.15 22.08 5.54
C GLY A 96 -11.94 21.18 4.57
N TRP A 97 -12.42 21.76 3.46
CA TRP A 97 -13.06 21.00 2.39
C TRP A 97 -12.09 20.04 1.70
N LEU A 98 -10.84 20.45 1.50
CA LEU A 98 -9.81 19.54 0.97
C LEU A 98 -9.65 18.33 1.90
N CYS A 99 -9.48 18.53 3.20
CA CYS A 99 -9.37 17.43 4.17
C CYS A 99 -10.60 16.52 4.16
N PHE A 100 -11.81 17.10 4.10
CA PHE A 100 -13.04 16.31 3.99
C PHE A 100 -13.08 15.45 2.74
N PHE A 101 -12.78 16.01 1.56
CA PHE A 101 -12.76 15.23 0.31
C PHE A 101 -11.60 14.23 0.27
N ARG A 102 -10.49 14.51 0.93
CA ARG A 102 -9.40 13.55 1.12
C ARG A 102 -9.85 12.34 1.94
N LEU A 103 -10.59 12.55 3.03
CA LEU A 103 -11.20 11.47 3.80
C LEU A 103 -12.14 10.63 2.93
N ILE A 104 -13.03 11.27 2.18
CA ILE A 104 -13.95 10.57 1.26
C ILE A 104 -13.18 9.79 0.18
N SER A 105 -12.10 10.35 -0.39
CA SER A 105 -11.28 9.67 -1.39
C SER A 105 -10.50 8.48 -0.83
N GLY A 106 -10.22 8.46 0.47
CA GLY A 106 -9.58 7.33 1.16
C GLY A 106 -10.52 6.13 1.35
N LEU A 107 -11.83 6.36 1.48
CA LEU A 107 -12.81 5.29 1.77
C LEU A 107 -12.74 4.10 0.79
N PRO A 108 -12.67 4.29 -0.55
CA PRO A 108 -12.65 3.19 -1.50
C PRO A 108 -11.34 2.38 -1.53
N HIS A 109 -10.23 2.94 -1.08
CA HIS A 109 -8.86 2.42 -1.27
C HIS A 109 -8.72 0.95 -0.84
N GLY A 110 -8.90 0.66 0.45
CA GLY A 110 -8.69 -0.69 0.99
C GLY A 110 -9.69 -1.70 0.45
N ALA A 111 -10.95 -1.29 0.27
CA ALA A 111 -12.00 -2.11 -0.32
C ALA A 111 -11.68 -2.45 -1.79
N TYR A 112 -11.15 -1.49 -2.56
CA TYR A 112 -10.73 -1.73 -3.94
C TYR A 112 -9.62 -2.78 -4.03
N PHE A 113 -8.52 -2.61 -3.30
CA PHE A 113 -7.41 -3.56 -3.35
C PHE A 113 -7.80 -4.94 -2.85
N GLY A 114 -8.59 -5.02 -1.76
CA GLY A 114 -9.10 -6.30 -1.26
C GLY A 114 -9.91 -7.03 -2.33
N LEU A 115 -10.83 -6.34 -2.97
CA LEU A 115 -11.70 -6.90 -4.00
C LEU A 115 -10.94 -7.21 -5.30
N ALA A 116 -10.03 -6.33 -5.72
CA ALA A 116 -9.19 -6.54 -6.89
C ALA A 116 -8.27 -7.75 -6.73
N ALA A 117 -7.68 -7.94 -5.51
CA ALA A 117 -6.89 -9.11 -5.18
C ALA A 117 -7.70 -10.40 -5.29
N LEU A 118 -8.94 -10.41 -4.79
CA LEU A 118 -9.84 -11.58 -4.89
C LEU A 118 -10.23 -11.88 -6.32
N VAL A 119 -10.55 -10.87 -7.14
CA VAL A 119 -10.86 -11.05 -8.57
C VAL A 119 -9.63 -11.59 -9.31
N ALA A 120 -8.46 -11.04 -9.05
CA ALA A 120 -7.22 -11.52 -9.66
C ALA A 120 -6.91 -12.97 -9.26
N ALA A 121 -6.96 -13.31 -7.97
CA ALA A 121 -6.69 -14.63 -7.46
C ALA A 121 -7.69 -15.68 -7.98
N SER A 122 -8.99 -15.34 -8.09
CA SER A 122 -10.02 -16.23 -8.64
C SER A 122 -9.91 -16.45 -10.15
N SER A 123 -9.11 -15.67 -10.85
CA SER A 123 -8.91 -15.74 -12.29
C SER A 123 -7.78 -16.70 -12.72
N VAL A 124 -7.07 -17.28 -11.76
CA VAL A 124 -5.91 -18.16 -11.99
C VAL A 124 -5.99 -19.41 -11.11
N PRO A 125 -5.25 -20.49 -11.45
CA PRO A 125 -5.12 -21.68 -10.60
C PRO A 125 -4.51 -21.33 -9.23
N LEU A 126 -4.82 -22.16 -8.23
CA LEU A 126 -4.42 -21.98 -6.81
C LEU A 126 -2.91 -21.68 -6.64
N HIS A 127 -2.06 -22.39 -7.40
CA HIS A 127 -0.60 -22.25 -7.34
C HIS A 127 -0.05 -20.97 -8.00
N ARG A 128 -0.90 -20.02 -8.43
CA ARG A 128 -0.53 -18.73 -9.03
C ARG A 128 -1.28 -17.54 -8.42
N GLN A 129 -1.99 -17.75 -7.34
CA GLN A 129 -2.83 -16.72 -6.74
C GLN A 129 -2.03 -15.53 -6.24
N THR A 130 -0.90 -15.77 -5.55
CA THR A 130 -0.06 -14.69 -5.04
C THR A 130 0.59 -13.90 -6.18
N GLN A 131 0.99 -14.57 -7.28
CA GLN A 131 1.46 -13.88 -8.49
C GLN A 131 0.37 -12.98 -9.08
N ALA A 132 -0.88 -13.46 -9.15
CA ALA A 132 -2.00 -12.68 -9.68
C ALA A 132 -2.29 -11.43 -8.82
N VAL A 133 -2.24 -11.56 -7.51
CA VAL A 133 -2.32 -10.42 -6.58
C VAL A 133 -1.14 -9.48 -6.79
N GLY A 134 0.08 -10.01 -6.97
CA GLY A 134 1.27 -9.24 -7.30
C GLY A 134 1.09 -8.38 -8.55
N TYR A 135 0.45 -8.89 -9.61
CA TYR A 135 0.17 -8.10 -10.82
C TYR A 135 -0.77 -6.92 -10.56
N VAL A 136 -1.72 -7.04 -9.64
CA VAL A 136 -2.55 -5.90 -9.21
C VAL A 136 -1.69 -4.88 -8.45
N MET A 137 -0.81 -5.35 -7.57
CA MET A 137 0.09 -4.48 -6.80
C MET A 137 1.14 -3.77 -7.67
N LEU A 138 1.44 -4.27 -8.87
CA LEU A 138 2.29 -3.54 -9.83
C LEU A 138 1.70 -2.17 -10.17
N GLY A 139 0.38 -2.00 -10.14
CA GLY A 139 -0.24 -0.67 -10.27
C GLY A 139 0.27 0.32 -9.24
N LEU A 140 0.26 -0.08 -7.96
CA LEU A 140 0.75 0.76 -6.85
C LEU A 140 2.26 1.03 -6.97
N THR A 141 3.06 0.01 -7.28
CA THR A 141 4.52 0.17 -7.33
C THR A 141 4.97 0.97 -8.56
N THR A 142 4.32 0.82 -9.70
CA THR A 142 4.60 1.65 -10.89
C THR A 142 4.13 3.08 -10.69
N ALA A 143 3.13 3.33 -9.84
CA ALA A 143 2.73 4.68 -9.46
C ALA A 143 3.87 5.44 -8.77
N THR A 144 4.68 4.78 -7.92
CA THR A 144 5.83 5.43 -7.27
C THR A 144 6.92 5.81 -8.28
N ILE A 145 7.07 5.05 -9.37
CA ILE A 145 8.09 5.28 -10.39
C ILE A 145 7.64 6.35 -11.41
N ALA A 146 6.39 6.32 -11.84
CA ALA A 146 5.90 7.17 -12.92
C ALA A 146 4.77 8.11 -12.47
N GLY A 147 3.79 7.60 -11.73
CA GLY A 147 2.60 8.36 -11.33
C GLY A 147 2.94 9.57 -10.46
N VAL A 148 3.76 9.35 -9.44
CA VAL A 148 4.18 10.41 -8.50
C VAL A 148 5.00 11.50 -9.19
N PRO A 149 6.07 11.19 -9.94
CA PRO A 149 6.81 12.22 -10.67
C PRO A 149 5.94 13.00 -11.64
N VAL A 150 5.08 12.33 -12.41
CA VAL A 150 4.18 12.99 -13.37
C VAL A 150 3.19 13.90 -12.65
N ALA A 151 2.55 13.41 -11.57
CA ALA A 151 1.60 14.21 -10.79
C ALA A 151 2.27 15.43 -10.16
N THR A 152 3.48 15.27 -9.62
CA THR A 152 4.26 16.38 -9.04
C THR A 152 4.69 17.38 -10.11
N TRP A 153 5.10 16.91 -11.29
CA TRP A 153 5.43 17.79 -12.42
C TRP A 153 4.21 18.63 -12.87
N PHE A 154 3.05 17.98 -13.05
CA PHE A 154 1.80 18.70 -13.35
C PHE A 154 1.45 19.73 -12.26
N ALA A 155 1.63 19.36 -11.00
CA ALA A 155 1.36 20.26 -9.87
C ALA A 155 2.27 21.50 -9.85
N ASN A 156 3.56 21.31 -10.13
CA ASN A 156 4.52 22.42 -10.20
C ASN A 156 4.24 23.37 -11.36
N TRP A 157 3.69 22.86 -12.46
CA TRP A 157 3.42 23.66 -13.65
C TRP A 157 2.04 24.32 -13.65
N LEU A 158 1.00 23.60 -13.19
CA LEU A 158 -0.41 24.01 -13.27
C LEU A 158 -1.04 24.22 -11.88
N GLY A 159 -0.26 24.10 -10.81
CA GLY A 159 -0.73 24.16 -9.43
C GLY A 159 -1.19 22.79 -8.88
N TRP A 160 -1.23 22.68 -7.55
CA TRP A 160 -1.52 21.42 -6.84
C TRP A 160 -2.84 20.75 -7.25
N ARG A 161 -3.83 21.52 -7.70
CA ARG A 161 -5.13 21.02 -8.18
C ARG A 161 -4.99 20.09 -9.38
N ALA A 162 -4.00 20.33 -10.24
CA ALA A 162 -3.76 19.53 -11.43
C ALA A 162 -3.37 18.08 -11.09
N ALA A 163 -2.65 17.84 -9.99
CA ALA A 163 -2.34 16.50 -9.53
C ALA A 163 -3.61 15.70 -9.19
N TYR A 164 -4.58 16.31 -8.52
CA TYR A 164 -5.84 15.64 -8.20
C TYR A 164 -6.72 15.40 -9.43
N PHE A 165 -6.75 16.32 -10.39
CA PHE A 165 -7.43 16.10 -11.69
C PHE A 165 -6.77 14.97 -12.48
N LEU A 166 -5.45 14.88 -12.49
CA LEU A 166 -4.72 13.77 -13.13
C LEU A 166 -5.14 12.42 -12.51
N VAL A 167 -5.13 12.32 -11.18
CA VAL A 167 -5.56 11.11 -10.47
C VAL A 167 -7.02 10.77 -10.77
N ALA A 168 -7.90 11.77 -10.81
CA ALA A 168 -9.30 11.58 -11.18
C ALA A 168 -9.45 11.00 -12.60
N GLY A 169 -8.66 11.51 -13.56
CA GLY A 169 -8.62 11.00 -14.94
C GLY A 169 -8.14 9.54 -15.01
N ILE A 170 -7.08 9.19 -14.28
CA ILE A 170 -6.58 7.82 -14.22
C ILE A 170 -7.63 6.88 -13.58
N ALA A 171 -8.29 7.32 -12.52
CA ALA A 171 -9.36 6.55 -11.89
C ALA A 171 -10.59 6.38 -12.81
N ALA A 172 -10.95 7.40 -13.59
CA ALA A 172 -11.98 7.29 -14.61
C ALA A 172 -11.61 6.29 -15.71
N ALA A 173 -10.34 6.28 -16.14
CA ALA A 173 -9.83 5.26 -17.06
C ALA A 173 -9.93 3.85 -16.45
N ALA A 174 -9.62 3.70 -15.14
CA ALA A 174 -9.80 2.43 -14.44
C ALA A 174 -11.27 1.98 -14.41
N VAL A 175 -12.23 2.89 -14.23
CA VAL A 175 -13.68 2.60 -14.34
C VAL A 175 -14.00 1.96 -15.69
N VAL A 176 -13.54 2.57 -16.78
CA VAL A 176 -13.78 2.07 -18.14
C VAL A 176 -13.14 0.70 -18.36
N LEU A 177 -11.86 0.56 -17.99
CA LEU A 177 -11.12 -0.69 -18.17
C LEU A 177 -11.73 -1.83 -17.35
N VAL A 178 -12.10 -1.60 -16.09
CA VAL A 178 -12.77 -2.59 -15.23
C VAL A 178 -14.15 -2.96 -15.80
N ALA A 179 -14.91 -1.97 -16.29
CA ALA A 179 -16.20 -2.21 -16.91
C ALA A 179 -16.10 -3.08 -18.18
N ILE A 180 -15.03 -2.97 -18.95
CA ILE A 180 -14.82 -3.74 -20.17
C ILE A 180 -14.22 -5.12 -19.88
N PHE A 181 -13.11 -5.18 -19.13
CA PHE A 181 -12.26 -6.36 -19.06
C PHE A 181 -12.50 -7.27 -17.86
N VAL A 182 -13.10 -6.76 -16.77
CA VAL A 182 -13.46 -7.62 -15.63
C VAL A 182 -14.76 -8.37 -15.94
N PRO A 183 -14.76 -9.71 -15.87
CA PRO A 183 -15.98 -10.47 -16.13
C PRO A 183 -17.04 -10.20 -15.06
N TYR A 184 -18.29 -10.17 -15.46
CA TYR A 184 -19.40 -10.11 -14.52
C TYR A 184 -19.59 -11.49 -13.89
N THR A 185 -19.27 -11.58 -12.63
CA THR A 185 -19.64 -12.71 -11.78
C THR A 185 -20.68 -12.20 -10.81
N GLY A 186 -21.84 -12.86 -10.75
CA GLY A 186 -22.90 -12.49 -9.81
C GLY A 186 -22.38 -12.35 -8.37
N ALA A 187 -23.18 -11.81 -7.49
CA ALA A 187 -22.86 -11.81 -6.06
C ALA A 187 -22.60 -13.27 -5.60
N SER A 188 -21.58 -13.46 -4.76
CA SER A 188 -21.28 -14.80 -4.23
C SER A 188 -22.53 -15.35 -3.53
N SER A 189 -22.97 -16.56 -3.91
CA SER A 189 -24.08 -17.24 -3.24
C SER A 189 -23.74 -17.39 -1.75
N GLY A 190 -24.54 -16.76 -0.88
CA GLY A 190 -24.30 -16.74 0.58
C GLY A 190 -23.45 -15.59 1.10
N ALA A 191 -23.04 -14.62 0.27
CA ALA A 191 -22.42 -13.38 0.75
C ALA A 191 -23.37 -12.61 1.68
N HIS A 192 -22.96 -12.43 2.93
CA HIS A 192 -23.76 -11.76 3.96
C HIS A 192 -22.84 -10.92 4.86
N PRO A 193 -23.23 -9.67 5.21
CA PRO A 193 -22.42 -8.80 6.07
C PRO A 193 -21.93 -9.47 7.36
N ARG A 194 -22.78 -10.26 8.02
CA ARG A 194 -22.41 -10.98 9.25
C ARG A 194 -21.32 -12.05 9.04
N ARG A 195 -21.23 -12.65 7.86
CA ARG A 195 -20.17 -13.61 7.54
C ARG A 195 -18.82 -12.92 7.41
N GLU A 196 -18.79 -11.77 6.76
CA GLU A 196 -17.54 -10.98 6.63
C GLU A 196 -16.96 -10.60 8.00
N LEU A 197 -17.79 -10.23 8.99
CA LEU A 197 -17.35 -9.96 10.36
C LEU A 197 -16.71 -11.17 11.06
N GLY A 198 -16.91 -12.38 10.52
CA GLY A 198 -16.24 -13.60 10.99
C GLY A 198 -14.71 -13.52 10.90
N ALA A 199 -14.15 -12.68 10.03
CA ALA A 199 -12.70 -12.42 9.96
C ALA A 199 -12.14 -12.02 11.33
N PHE A 200 -12.83 -11.15 12.07
CA PHE A 200 -12.39 -10.66 13.38
C PHE A 200 -12.35 -11.75 14.49
N ARG A 201 -13.01 -12.88 14.29
CA ARG A 201 -13.00 -14.01 15.24
C ARG A 201 -11.86 -14.98 15.02
N ARG A 202 -11.05 -14.79 13.95
CA ARG A 202 -9.97 -15.71 13.57
C ARG A 202 -8.62 -15.21 14.06
N PRO A 203 -7.95 -15.91 14.97
CA PRO A 203 -6.63 -15.51 15.48
C PRO A 203 -5.58 -15.37 14.38
N ASP A 204 -5.63 -16.22 13.32
CA ASP A 204 -4.68 -16.18 12.22
C ASP A 204 -4.83 -14.90 11.37
N VAL A 205 -6.03 -14.32 11.30
CA VAL A 205 -6.25 -12.99 10.68
C VAL A 205 -5.53 -11.92 11.49
N TRP A 206 -5.71 -11.90 12.82
CA TRP A 206 -5.05 -10.92 13.69
C TRP A 206 -3.54 -11.05 13.69
N LEU A 207 -3.01 -12.28 13.71
CA LEU A 207 -1.56 -12.53 13.61
C LEU A 207 -1.01 -12.00 12.26
N THR A 208 -1.71 -12.26 11.16
CA THR A 208 -1.29 -11.79 9.84
C THR A 208 -1.36 -10.27 9.74
N LEU A 209 -2.41 -9.64 10.28
CA LEU A 209 -2.52 -8.18 10.36
C LEU A 209 -1.43 -7.55 11.24
N ALA A 210 -1.09 -8.18 12.37
CA ALA A 210 -0.02 -7.72 13.25
C ALA A 210 1.37 -7.80 12.58
N ILE A 211 1.62 -8.86 11.79
CA ILE A 211 2.83 -8.96 10.95
C ILE A 211 2.90 -7.76 9.99
N GLY A 212 1.78 -7.41 9.34
CA GLY A 212 1.70 -6.25 8.44
C GLY A 212 1.87 -4.93 9.17
N ALA A 213 1.06 -4.67 10.21
CA ALA A 213 1.04 -3.39 10.91
C ALA A 213 2.36 -3.04 11.61
N ILE A 214 3.03 -4.05 12.18
CA ILE A 214 4.29 -3.84 12.92
C ILE A 214 5.48 -4.06 12.00
N GLY A 215 5.57 -5.22 11.33
CA GLY A 215 6.71 -5.59 10.52
C GLY A 215 6.94 -4.66 9.32
N PHE A 216 5.87 -4.20 8.67
CA PHE A 216 5.97 -3.27 7.54
C PHE A 216 6.21 -1.81 7.99
N GLY A 217 5.96 -1.50 9.27
CA GLY A 217 6.30 -0.21 9.86
C GLY A 217 7.78 0.15 9.72
N GLY A 218 8.64 -0.87 9.65
CA GLY A 218 10.06 -0.71 9.41
C GLY A 218 10.38 -0.01 8.07
N VAL A 219 9.67 -0.35 7.00
CA VAL A 219 9.86 0.30 5.68
C VAL A 219 9.55 1.80 5.79
N PHE A 220 8.45 2.15 6.43
CA PHE A 220 8.01 3.54 6.55
C PHE A 220 8.89 4.34 7.49
N SER A 221 9.53 3.73 8.51
CA SER A 221 10.50 4.41 9.37
C SER A 221 11.69 4.94 8.58
N VAL A 222 12.17 4.18 7.58
CA VAL A 222 13.27 4.58 6.69
C VAL A 222 12.77 5.53 5.61
N TYR A 223 11.69 5.15 4.91
CA TYR A 223 11.23 5.88 3.73
C TYR A 223 10.80 7.32 4.03
N ALA A 224 10.14 7.55 5.17
CA ALA A 224 9.68 8.87 5.56
C ALA A 224 10.82 9.90 5.76
N TYR A 225 11.99 9.42 6.14
CA TYR A 225 13.18 10.26 6.39
C TYR A 225 14.28 10.07 5.35
N LEU A 226 14.03 9.29 4.30
CA LEU A 226 15.03 8.95 3.29
C LEU A 226 15.59 10.19 2.61
N THR A 227 14.72 11.12 2.18
CA THR A 227 15.15 12.35 1.50
C THR A 227 16.05 13.22 2.39
N SER A 228 15.72 13.34 3.67
CA SER A 228 16.55 14.06 4.65
C SER A 228 17.89 13.33 4.87
N THR A 229 17.86 12.00 5.00
CA THR A 229 19.08 11.20 5.14
C THR A 229 20.01 11.34 3.94
N LEU A 230 19.46 11.30 2.73
CA LEU A 230 20.24 11.49 1.49
C LEU A 230 20.87 12.88 1.41
N GLY A 231 20.18 13.90 1.93
CA GLY A 231 20.74 15.27 1.97
C GLY A 231 21.76 15.50 3.06
N GLU A 232 21.40 15.19 4.28
CA GLU A 232 22.16 15.60 5.48
C GLU A 232 23.27 14.60 5.86
N VAL A 233 23.07 13.30 5.59
CA VAL A 233 24.02 12.25 5.94
C VAL A 233 24.85 11.80 4.74
N THR A 234 24.20 11.53 3.60
CA THR A 234 24.89 11.07 2.37
C THR A 234 25.55 12.23 1.63
N GLY A 235 25.07 13.49 1.82
CA GLY A 235 25.56 14.67 1.11
C GLY A 235 25.09 14.74 -0.35
N LEU A 236 24.02 14.03 -0.71
CA LEU A 236 23.49 13.99 -2.08
C LEU A 236 22.73 15.28 -2.39
N SER A 237 23.06 15.93 -3.53
CA SER A 237 22.36 17.14 -3.97
C SER A 237 20.89 16.87 -4.24
N GLU A 238 20.05 17.90 -4.14
CA GLU A 238 18.59 17.81 -4.33
C GLU A 238 18.19 17.20 -5.67
N THR A 239 18.95 17.49 -6.71
CA THR A 239 18.71 17.02 -8.09
C THR A 239 18.77 15.48 -8.20
N TRP A 240 19.62 14.81 -7.40
CA TRP A 240 19.83 13.37 -7.48
C TRP A 240 19.00 12.55 -6.49
N ARG A 241 18.47 13.18 -5.43
CA ARG A 241 17.62 12.48 -4.42
C ARG A 241 16.42 11.76 -5.03
N PRO A 242 15.67 12.35 -6.01
CA PRO A 242 14.55 11.67 -6.64
C PRO A 242 14.95 10.36 -7.36
N LEU A 243 16.19 10.28 -7.86
CA LEU A 243 16.68 9.06 -8.50
C LEU A 243 16.78 7.89 -7.52
N VAL A 244 17.25 8.13 -6.31
CA VAL A 244 17.32 7.09 -5.25
C VAL A 244 15.91 6.67 -4.84
N LEU A 245 14.95 7.60 -4.75
CA LEU A 245 13.54 7.27 -4.50
C LEU A 245 12.95 6.42 -5.64
N SER A 246 13.35 6.69 -6.90
CA SER A 246 12.95 5.85 -8.04
C SER A 246 13.53 4.44 -7.95
N VAL A 247 14.76 4.30 -7.46
CA VAL A 247 15.40 2.97 -7.22
C VAL A 247 14.62 2.17 -6.17
N PHE A 248 14.09 2.81 -5.11
CA PHE A 248 13.16 2.17 -4.17
C PHE A 248 11.92 1.63 -4.92
N GLY A 249 11.29 2.45 -5.76
CA GLY A 249 10.14 2.04 -6.58
C GLY A 249 10.45 0.88 -7.53
N ILE A 250 11.65 0.87 -8.14
CA ILE A 250 12.14 -0.25 -8.96
C ILE A 250 12.27 -1.52 -8.10
N GLY A 251 12.84 -1.40 -6.89
CA GLY A 251 12.90 -2.47 -5.92
C GLY A 251 11.52 -3.03 -5.59
N MET A 252 10.55 -2.16 -5.28
CA MET A 252 9.15 -2.53 -5.03
C MET A 252 8.56 -3.34 -6.20
N THR A 253 8.77 -2.87 -7.41
CA THR A 253 8.26 -3.53 -8.63
C THR A 253 8.92 -4.89 -8.82
N ALA A 254 10.25 -4.97 -8.71
CA ALA A 254 11.00 -6.21 -8.83
C ALA A 254 10.58 -7.23 -7.75
N GLY A 255 10.41 -6.78 -6.51
CA GLY A 255 9.93 -7.60 -5.39
C GLY A 255 8.55 -8.18 -5.67
N ASN A 256 7.60 -7.38 -6.14
CA ASN A 256 6.24 -7.84 -6.47
C ASN A 256 6.18 -8.79 -7.69
N VAL A 257 7.22 -8.81 -8.52
CA VAL A 257 7.34 -9.81 -9.59
C VAL A 257 7.97 -11.11 -9.07
N VAL A 258 8.97 -11.01 -8.19
CA VAL A 258 9.80 -12.17 -7.78
C VAL A 258 9.22 -12.91 -6.58
N ILE A 259 8.97 -12.21 -5.45
CA ILE A 259 8.58 -12.82 -4.17
C ILE A 259 7.28 -13.64 -4.25
N PRO A 260 6.22 -13.21 -4.95
CA PRO A 260 4.99 -13.97 -5.06
C PRO A 260 5.15 -15.37 -5.67
N ARG A 261 6.17 -15.59 -6.53
CA ARG A 261 6.44 -16.91 -7.10
C ARG A 261 6.85 -17.93 -6.03
N PHE A 262 7.64 -17.50 -5.06
CA PHE A 262 8.01 -18.32 -3.91
C PHE A 262 6.85 -18.48 -2.93
N ALA A 263 6.09 -17.42 -2.72
CA ALA A 263 4.93 -17.42 -1.84
C ALA A 263 3.80 -18.34 -2.32
N ASP A 264 3.65 -18.54 -3.61
CA ASP A 264 2.68 -19.49 -4.18
C ASP A 264 2.98 -20.95 -3.77
N HIS A 265 4.24 -21.27 -3.45
CA HIS A 265 4.64 -22.59 -2.95
C HIS A 265 4.57 -22.66 -1.42
N ALA A 266 4.96 -21.58 -0.72
CA ALA A 266 5.11 -21.57 0.74
C ALA A 266 4.92 -20.15 1.30
N ARG A 267 3.65 -19.67 1.43
CA ARG A 267 3.33 -18.28 1.80
C ARG A 267 3.95 -17.85 3.13
N LEU A 268 3.74 -18.64 4.16
CA LEU A 268 4.20 -18.27 5.51
C LEU A 268 5.74 -18.31 5.65
N PRO A 269 6.46 -19.34 5.16
CA PRO A 269 7.91 -19.32 5.08
C PRO A 269 8.47 -18.15 4.28
N THR A 270 7.88 -17.85 3.11
CA THR A 270 8.29 -16.71 2.28
C THR A 270 8.12 -15.38 3.03
N ALA A 271 7.01 -15.20 3.75
CA ALA A 271 6.81 -14.02 4.59
C ALA A 271 7.90 -13.86 5.65
N GLY A 272 8.26 -14.95 6.34
CA GLY A 272 9.32 -14.95 7.36
C GLY A 272 10.70 -14.60 6.78
N ILE A 273 11.07 -15.20 5.65
CA ILE A 273 12.33 -14.92 4.97
C ILE A 273 12.36 -13.45 4.49
N THR A 274 11.26 -12.96 3.91
CA THR A 274 11.15 -11.57 3.45
C THR A 274 11.29 -10.60 4.63
N LEU A 275 10.63 -10.86 5.77
CA LEU A 275 10.78 -10.06 6.98
C LEU A 275 12.23 -10.07 7.49
N ALA A 276 12.85 -11.24 7.60
CA ALA A 276 14.23 -11.35 8.08
C ALA A 276 15.21 -10.57 7.19
N ALA A 277 15.07 -10.75 5.85
CA ALA A 277 15.88 -10.03 4.89
C ALA A 277 15.65 -8.51 4.94
N SER A 278 14.39 -8.07 5.03
CA SER A 278 14.05 -6.64 5.16
C SER A 278 14.60 -6.04 6.46
N GLY A 279 14.49 -6.76 7.59
CA GLY A 279 15.05 -6.32 8.86
C GLY A 279 16.58 -6.18 8.81
N LEU A 280 17.27 -7.09 8.12
CA LEU A 280 18.71 -7.01 7.88
C LEU A 280 19.06 -5.77 7.05
N MET A 281 18.37 -5.55 5.92
CA MET A 281 18.61 -4.37 5.06
C MET A 281 18.39 -3.08 5.84
N MET A 282 17.29 -2.96 6.58
CA MET A 282 17.05 -1.77 7.42
C MET A 282 18.12 -1.58 8.49
N GLY A 283 18.65 -2.66 9.10
CA GLY A 283 19.80 -2.58 10.00
C GLY A 283 21.08 -2.09 9.30
N LEU A 284 21.32 -2.58 8.08
CA LEU A 284 22.45 -2.18 7.24
C LEU A 284 22.35 -0.72 6.77
N PHE A 285 21.13 -0.17 6.65
CA PHE A 285 20.90 1.25 6.32
C PHE A 285 21.69 2.21 7.22
N TYR A 286 21.85 1.86 8.50
CA TYR A 286 22.64 2.66 9.44
C TYR A 286 24.07 2.90 8.95
N PHE A 287 24.69 1.92 8.33
CA PHE A 287 26.04 1.99 7.78
C PHE A 287 26.04 2.48 6.32
N ALA A 288 25.07 2.02 5.53
CA ALA A 288 24.95 2.36 4.12
C ALA A 288 24.67 3.85 3.88
N ALA A 289 23.96 4.52 4.79
CA ALA A 289 23.54 5.92 4.68
C ALA A 289 24.68 6.93 4.43
N THR A 290 25.92 6.59 4.78
CA THR A 290 27.10 7.46 4.60
C THR A 290 27.70 7.40 3.18
N ASN A 291 27.29 6.43 2.36
CA ASN A 291 27.81 6.24 1.02
C ASN A 291 26.68 6.16 -0.01
N VAL A 292 26.75 6.96 -1.07
CA VAL A 292 25.67 7.07 -2.07
C VAL A 292 25.36 5.75 -2.76
N TRP A 293 26.37 4.95 -3.10
CA TRP A 293 26.18 3.67 -3.78
C TRP A 293 25.61 2.61 -2.84
N ALA A 294 26.13 2.56 -1.61
CA ALA A 294 25.66 1.63 -0.60
C ALA A 294 24.20 1.91 -0.22
N VAL A 295 23.84 3.17 0.03
CA VAL A 295 22.45 3.54 0.38
C VAL A 295 21.49 3.31 -0.79
N THR A 296 21.93 3.55 -2.02
CA THR A 296 21.10 3.31 -3.21
C THR A 296 20.81 1.82 -3.41
N LEU A 297 21.82 0.97 -3.23
CA LEU A 297 21.63 -0.48 -3.29
C LEU A 297 20.75 -1.01 -2.14
N ASP A 298 21.00 -0.53 -0.94
CA ASP A 298 20.22 -0.91 0.24
C ASP A 298 18.74 -0.51 0.12
N VAL A 299 18.47 0.71 -0.33
CA VAL A 299 17.13 1.22 -0.62
C VAL A 299 16.40 0.39 -1.67
N PHE A 300 17.11 -0.12 -2.70
CA PHE A 300 16.53 -1.08 -3.64
C PHE A 300 16.02 -2.33 -2.93
N PHE A 301 16.82 -2.92 -2.05
CA PHE A 301 16.42 -4.14 -1.33
C PHE A 301 15.36 -3.89 -0.26
N ILE A 302 15.36 -2.73 0.40
CA ILE A 302 14.25 -2.32 1.28
C ILE A 302 12.96 -2.24 0.46
N GLY A 303 13.00 -1.61 -0.71
CA GLY A 303 11.88 -1.58 -1.66
C GLY A 303 11.44 -2.98 -2.08
N PHE A 304 12.39 -3.85 -2.44
CA PHE A 304 12.12 -5.24 -2.84
C PHE A 304 11.35 -6.03 -1.76
N GLY A 305 11.67 -5.82 -0.49
CA GLY A 305 10.99 -6.44 0.65
C GLY A 305 9.53 -6.00 0.82
N THR A 306 9.09 -4.89 0.20
CA THR A 306 7.69 -4.42 0.28
C THR A 306 6.68 -5.39 -0.34
N ALA A 307 7.13 -6.32 -1.17
CA ALA A 307 6.29 -7.40 -1.69
C ALA A 307 5.74 -8.34 -0.59
N LEU A 308 6.23 -8.24 0.64
CA LEU A 308 5.59 -8.82 1.83
C LEU A 308 4.10 -8.47 1.88
N ALA A 309 3.71 -7.26 1.46
CA ALA A 309 2.32 -6.81 1.36
C ALA A 309 1.45 -7.80 0.56
N THR A 310 1.93 -8.20 -0.61
CA THR A 310 1.24 -9.13 -1.51
C THR A 310 1.13 -10.53 -0.89
N VAL A 311 2.17 -10.98 -0.21
CA VAL A 311 2.19 -12.28 0.50
C VAL A 311 1.17 -12.29 1.64
N LEU A 312 1.14 -11.24 2.46
CA LEU A 312 0.20 -11.11 3.57
C LEU A 312 -1.24 -10.94 3.07
N GLN A 313 -1.46 -10.21 1.97
CA GLN A 313 -2.77 -10.09 1.31
C GLN A 313 -3.34 -11.47 0.97
N THR A 314 -2.54 -12.31 0.31
CA THR A 314 -2.97 -13.66 -0.08
C THR A 314 -3.14 -14.55 1.15
N ARG A 315 -2.24 -14.45 2.15
CA ARG A 315 -2.37 -15.17 3.41
C ARG A 315 -3.67 -14.83 4.14
N LEU A 316 -4.05 -13.55 4.20
CA LEU A 316 -5.31 -13.12 4.80
C LEU A 316 -6.52 -13.76 4.11
N MET A 317 -6.50 -13.87 2.78
CA MET A 317 -7.54 -14.55 2.03
C MET A 317 -7.64 -16.04 2.40
N ASP A 318 -6.50 -16.73 2.59
CA ASP A 318 -6.48 -18.14 2.97
C ASP A 318 -7.06 -18.40 4.37
N VAL A 319 -6.64 -17.58 5.35
CA VAL A 319 -7.00 -17.81 6.75
C VAL A 319 -8.39 -17.26 7.13
N ALA A 320 -9.00 -16.48 6.26
CA ALA A 320 -10.28 -15.83 6.50
C ALA A 320 -11.50 -16.77 6.36
N GLY A 321 -11.37 -17.93 5.70
CA GLY A 321 -12.49 -18.82 5.38
C GLY A 321 -13.54 -18.09 4.54
N ASP A 322 -14.77 -17.95 5.03
CA ASP A 322 -15.87 -17.30 4.31
C ASP A 322 -15.82 -15.76 4.34
N SER A 323 -14.83 -15.16 5.04
CA SER A 323 -14.70 -13.72 5.29
C SER A 323 -13.57 -13.08 4.48
N GLN A 324 -13.34 -13.58 3.25
CA GLN A 324 -12.16 -13.22 2.44
C GLN A 324 -12.15 -11.75 2.02
N ASN A 325 -13.32 -11.15 1.72
CA ASN A 325 -13.37 -9.77 1.26
C ASN A 325 -12.91 -8.81 2.37
N LEU A 326 -13.42 -8.99 3.58
CA LEU A 326 -13.01 -8.17 4.72
C LEU A 326 -11.53 -8.37 5.06
N ALA A 327 -11.09 -9.62 5.19
CA ALA A 327 -9.70 -9.92 5.52
C ALA A 327 -8.71 -9.32 4.50
N ALA A 328 -9.01 -9.45 3.21
CA ALA A 328 -8.20 -8.85 2.16
C ALA A 328 -8.17 -7.31 2.25
N SER A 329 -9.29 -6.67 2.54
CA SER A 329 -9.36 -5.21 2.70
C SER A 329 -8.63 -4.71 3.94
N LEU A 330 -8.65 -5.48 5.04
CA LEU A 330 -7.94 -5.17 6.29
C LEU A 330 -6.42 -5.15 6.12
N ASN A 331 -5.87 -5.79 5.10
CA ASN A 331 -4.44 -5.69 4.77
C ASN A 331 -4.01 -4.23 4.60
N HIS A 332 -4.82 -3.42 3.89
CA HIS A 332 -4.53 -2.00 3.68
C HIS A 332 -4.72 -1.16 4.95
N VAL A 333 -5.61 -1.58 5.86
CA VAL A 333 -5.70 -0.98 7.20
C VAL A 333 -4.40 -1.22 7.97
N ALA A 334 -3.89 -2.45 7.96
CA ALA A 334 -2.62 -2.79 8.62
C ALA A 334 -1.45 -1.96 8.06
N PHE A 335 -1.38 -1.77 6.73
CA PHE A 335 -0.33 -0.96 6.12
C PHE A 335 -0.46 0.53 6.40
N ASN A 336 -1.67 1.08 6.45
CA ASN A 336 -1.86 2.48 6.86
C ASN A 336 -1.49 2.68 8.34
N LEU A 337 -1.74 1.68 9.20
CA LEU A 337 -1.26 1.69 10.58
C LEU A 337 0.28 1.63 10.65
N ALA A 338 0.90 0.78 9.83
CA ALA A 338 2.36 0.71 9.69
C ALA A 338 2.97 2.05 9.25
N ASN A 339 2.30 2.72 8.28
CA ASN A 339 2.69 4.06 7.79
C ASN A 339 2.58 5.14 8.88
N ALA A 340 1.74 4.95 9.89
CA ALA A 340 1.67 5.84 11.05
C ALA A 340 2.73 5.48 12.11
N ILE A 341 2.86 4.20 12.47
CA ILE A 341 3.75 3.72 13.54
C ILE A 341 5.22 3.93 13.18
N GLY A 342 5.64 3.58 11.97
CA GLY A 342 7.03 3.63 11.54
C GLY A 342 7.65 5.03 11.67
N PRO A 343 7.11 6.04 10.96
CA PRO A 343 7.62 7.41 11.06
C PRO A 343 7.49 8.02 12.45
N PHE A 344 6.43 7.68 13.20
CA PHE A 344 6.24 8.16 14.57
C PHE A 344 7.38 7.70 15.49
N LEU A 345 7.68 6.39 15.50
CA LEU A 345 8.76 5.85 16.33
C LEU A 345 10.13 6.34 15.88
N ALA A 346 10.36 6.45 14.56
CA ALA A 346 11.57 7.06 14.03
C ALA A 346 11.69 8.53 14.45
N GLY A 347 10.59 9.28 14.40
CA GLY A 347 10.52 10.68 14.85
C GLY A 347 10.85 10.84 16.33
N LEU A 348 10.39 9.95 17.21
CA LEU A 348 10.76 9.95 18.63
C LEU A 348 12.28 9.73 18.82
N ALA A 349 12.88 8.82 18.07
CA ALA A 349 14.31 8.56 18.12
C ALA A 349 15.12 9.78 17.63
N LEU A 350 14.63 10.47 16.58
CA LEU A 350 15.23 11.70 16.08
C LEU A 350 15.12 12.85 17.12
N ALA A 351 13.97 13.00 17.76
CA ALA A 351 13.75 13.99 18.82
C ALA A 351 14.66 13.74 20.04
N ALA A 352 15.05 12.47 20.28
CA ALA A 352 16.05 12.10 21.29
C ALA A 352 17.51 12.38 20.85
N GLY A 353 17.74 12.98 19.68
CA GLY A 353 19.08 13.37 19.20
C GLY A 353 19.90 12.23 18.58
N LEU A 354 19.30 11.08 18.25
CA LEU A 354 20.02 9.90 17.75
C LEU A 354 20.43 9.99 16.26
N GLY A 355 20.04 11.06 15.56
CA GLY A 355 20.39 11.33 14.17
C GLY A 355 19.64 10.45 13.14
N LEU A 356 19.65 10.88 11.86
CA LEU A 356 18.83 10.28 10.80
C LEU A 356 19.13 8.79 10.51
N ARG A 357 20.34 8.33 10.76
CA ARG A 357 20.74 6.93 10.53
C ARG A 357 19.98 5.94 11.42
N VAL A 358 19.48 6.39 12.58
CA VAL A 358 18.73 5.56 13.52
C VAL A 358 17.39 5.09 12.97
N THR A 359 16.86 5.74 11.94
CA THR A 359 15.61 5.33 11.27
C THR A 359 15.68 3.90 10.75
N GLY A 360 16.87 3.46 10.28
CA GLY A 360 17.13 2.08 9.90
C GLY A 360 17.10 1.11 11.08
N VAL A 361 17.64 1.51 12.23
CA VAL A 361 17.61 0.68 13.46
C VAL A 361 16.18 0.52 13.97
N VAL A 362 15.40 1.61 14.02
CA VAL A 362 13.96 1.57 14.34
C VAL A 362 13.22 0.65 13.37
N GLY A 363 13.54 0.76 12.08
CA GLY A 363 12.98 -0.10 11.03
C GLY A 363 13.28 -1.58 11.26
N SER A 364 14.52 -1.90 11.58
CA SER A 364 14.95 -3.26 11.91
C SER A 364 14.20 -3.80 13.14
N CYS A 365 14.11 -3.01 14.22
CA CYS A 365 13.38 -3.41 15.43
C CYS A 365 11.89 -3.68 15.16
N LEU A 366 11.21 -2.84 14.37
CA LEU A 366 9.83 -3.05 13.99
C LEU A 366 9.66 -4.32 13.16
N THR A 367 10.56 -4.57 12.21
CA THR A 367 10.52 -5.76 11.36
C THR A 367 10.78 -7.02 12.17
N LEU A 368 11.70 -6.98 13.14
CA LEU A 368 11.90 -8.07 14.12
C LEU A 368 10.67 -8.28 15.00
N GLY A 369 9.97 -7.22 15.40
CA GLY A 369 8.66 -7.31 16.06
C GLY A 369 7.64 -8.05 15.19
N GLY A 370 7.60 -7.77 13.88
CA GLY A 370 6.81 -8.52 12.91
C GLY A 370 7.17 -10.00 12.84
N LEU A 371 8.46 -10.37 12.93
CA LEU A 371 8.94 -11.75 12.98
C LEU A 371 8.45 -12.50 14.24
N VAL A 372 8.29 -11.82 15.37
CA VAL A 372 7.70 -12.45 16.56
C VAL A 372 6.27 -12.90 16.28
N PHE A 373 5.43 -12.04 15.68
CA PHE A 373 4.07 -12.42 15.30
C PHE A 373 4.05 -13.49 14.21
N TRP A 374 4.99 -13.42 13.26
CA TRP A 374 5.17 -14.46 12.26
C TRP A 374 5.50 -15.82 12.90
N PHE A 375 6.37 -15.86 13.90
CA PHE A 375 6.73 -17.09 14.61
C PHE A 375 5.49 -17.74 15.27
N PHE A 376 4.64 -16.93 15.93
CA PHE A 376 3.38 -17.43 16.49
C PHE A 376 2.43 -17.95 15.41
N ALA A 377 2.31 -17.25 14.28
CA ALA A 377 1.50 -17.69 13.14
C ALA A 377 2.04 -19.01 12.55
N TRP A 378 3.37 -19.14 12.44
CA TRP A 378 4.03 -20.33 11.93
C TRP A 378 3.87 -21.53 12.89
N ARG A 379 4.06 -21.31 14.19
CA ARG A 379 3.86 -22.35 15.21
C ARG A 379 2.42 -22.85 15.22
N ARG A 380 1.46 -21.93 15.14
CA ARG A 380 0.04 -22.25 15.09
C ARG A 380 -0.32 -23.08 13.84
N SER A 381 0.19 -22.70 12.67
CA SER A 381 -0.08 -23.42 11.41
C SER A 381 0.45 -24.88 11.42
N ARG A 382 1.44 -25.18 12.25
CA ARG A 382 1.95 -26.55 12.43
C ARG A 382 1.15 -27.40 13.42
N LEU A 383 0.38 -26.75 14.30
CA LEU A 383 -0.43 -27.43 15.32
C LEU A 383 -1.84 -27.74 14.81
N GLU A 384 -2.32 -27.04 13.80
CA GLU A 384 -3.59 -27.34 13.13
C GLU A 384 -3.35 -28.45 12.09
N PRO A 385 -3.98 -29.65 12.23
CA PRO A 385 -3.85 -30.68 11.21
C PRO A 385 -4.36 -30.13 9.88
N ALA A 386 -3.65 -30.46 8.78
CA ALA A 386 -4.06 -30.12 7.44
C ALA A 386 -5.53 -30.52 7.27
N LYS A 387 -6.43 -29.54 7.15
CA LYS A 387 -7.79 -29.81 6.74
C LYS A 387 -7.71 -30.29 5.30
N GLY A 388 -7.80 -31.62 5.13
CA GLY A 388 -7.85 -32.29 3.84
C GLY A 388 -9.04 -31.87 3.00
#